data_773cfdfadf689c93d50ecb1534e34535
#
_entry.id   773cfdfadf689c93d50ecb1534e34535
#
_cell.length_a   1.000
_cell.length_b   1.000
_cell.length_c   1.000
_cell.angle_alpha   90.00
_cell.angle_beta   90.00
_cell.angle_gamma   90.00
#
_symmetry.space_group_name_H-M   'P 1'
#
loop_
_entity.id
_entity.type
_entity.pdbx_description
1 polymer ?
#
loop_
_entity_poly.entity_id
_entity_poly.type
_entity_poly.pdbx_seq_one_letter_code
_entity_poly.pdbx_strand_id
1 'polypeptide(L)'
;MLSNTGNFLLLLSILFTFFIIYQSFTCLKKNNDVIFKSIYKISLLQSTTILICFFTLVGAFMVSDFSLINVYQNSHTLKPIFYKISGTWGNHEGSLLLWVIILTIFSFLFLITNKNHPKNYRINTLIIQNILILGFLFFILFNSNPFSSISLFPKKGLD
;
A
#
# COMPACT_ATOMS: atom_id res chain seq x y z
N MET A 1 -13.81 -5.49 11.95
CA MET A 1 -13.97 -5.80 10.52
C MET A 1 -12.87 -5.12 9.69
N LEU A 2 -12.66 -3.81 9.84
CA LEU A 2 -11.67 -3.02 9.09
C LEU A 2 -10.21 -3.50 9.28
N SER A 3 -9.84 -4.00 10.48
CA SER A 3 -8.53 -4.59 10.73
C SER A 3 -8.23 -5.77 9.79
N ASN A 4 -9.16 -6.72 9.67
CA ASN A 4 -8.96 -7.91 8.84
C ASN A 4 -8.92 -7.57 7.34
N THR A 5 -9.79 -6.64 6.90
CA THR A 5 -9.78 -6.19 5.49
C THR A 5 -8.49 -5.45 5.15
N GLY A 6 -8.00 -4.57 6.03
CA GLY A 6 -6.74 -3.86 5.82
C GLY A 6 -5.53 -4.79 5.78
N ASN A 7 -5.42 -5.72 6.72
CA ASN A 7 -4.37 -6.73 6.73
C ASN A 7 -4.40 -7.64 5.49
N PHE A 8 -5.60 -8.05 5.04
CA PHE A 8 -5.76 -8.82 3.81
C PHE A 8 -5.26 -8.05 2.59
N LEU A 9 -5.60 -6.75 2.47
CA LEU A 9 -5.15 -5.91 1.37
C LEU A 9 -3.63 -5.68 1.39
N LEU A 10 -3.00 -5.55 2.57
CA LEU A 10 -1.54 -5.50 2.69
C LEU A 10 -0.88 -6.78 2.20
N LEU A 11 -1.37 -7.95 2.64
CA LEU A 11 -0.86 -9.25 2.18
C LEU A 11 -1.03 -9.45 0.67
N LEU A 12 -2.20 -9.07 0.14
CA LEU A 12 -2.48 -9.14 -1.29
C LEU A 12 -1.53 -8.24 -2.09
N SER A 13 -1.19 -7.06 -1.57
CA SER A 13 -0.22 -6.15 -2.19
C SER A 13 1.19 -6.73 -2.22
N ILE A 14 1.60 -7.42 -1.15
CA ILE A 14 2.88 -8.14 -1.10
C ILE A 14 2.91 -9.23 -2.19
N LEU A 15 1.84 -10.00 -2.33
CA LEU A 15 1.74 -11.04 -3.36
C LEU A 15 1.84 -10.45 -4.78
N PHE A 16 1.15 -9.34 -5.07
CA PHE A 16 1.27 -8.67 -6.36
C PHE A 16 2.70 -8.16 -6.60
N THR A 17 3.36 -7.61 -5.59
CA THR A 17 4.73 -7.13 -5.69
C THR A 17 5.69 -8.27 -6.04
N PHE A 18 5.61 -9.40 -5.35
CA PHE A 18 6.38 -10.60 -5.68
C PHE A 18 6.13 -11.09 -7.11
N PHE A 19 4.86 -11.08 -7.52
CA PHE A 19 4.48 -11.55 -8.84
C PHE A 19 4.99 -10.63 -9.95
N ILE A 20 4.98 -9.30 -9.73
CA ILE A 20 5.60 -8.33 -10.66
C ILE A 20 7.09 -8.57 -10.79
N ILE A 21 7.81 -8.75 -9.67
CA ILE A 21 9.25 -9.02 -9.67
C ILE A 21 9.54 -10.31 -10.44
N TYR A 22 8.83 -11.39 -10.14
CA TYR A 22 8.99 -12.69 -10.81
C TYR A 22 8.74 -12.59 -12.32
N GLN A 23 7.63 -11.97 -12.73
CA GLN A 23 7.30 -11.79 -14.14
C GLN A 23 8.31 -10.89 -14.85
N SER A 24 8.83 -9.86 -14.19
CA SER A 24 9.83 -8.96 -14.74
C SER A 24 11.14 -9.70 -15.05
N PHE A 25 11.63 -10.54 -14.14
CA PHE A 25 12.79 -11.40 -14.40
C PHE A 25 12.54 -12.40 -15.54
N THR A 26 11.35 -12.99 -15.58
CA THR A 26 10.98 -13.93 -16.64
C THR A 26 10.88 -13.23 -17.99
N CYS A 27 10.37 -12.00 -18.03
CA CYS A 27 10.25 -11.18 -19.22
C CYS A 27 11.64 -10.80 -19.79
N LEU A 28 12.62 -10.48 -18.93
CA LEU A 28 14.01 -10.21 -19.35
C LEU A 28 14.65 -11.44 -19.99
N LYS A 29 14.42 -12.63 -19.42
CA LYS A 29 14.99 -13.88 -19.94
C LYS A 29 14.37 -14.32 -21.26
N LYS A 30 13.06 -14.23 -21.39
CA LYS A 30 12.30 -14.77 -22.54
C LYS A 30 11.96 -13.73 -23.61
N ASN A 31 12.18 -12.42 -23.33
CA ASN A 31 11.80 -11.28 -24.17
C ASN A 31 10.36 -11.36 -24.72
N ASN A 32 9.42 -11.83 -23.90
CA ASN A 32 8.04 -12.12 -24.29
C ASN A 32 7.11 -10.90 -24.05
N ASP A 33 6.42 -10.46 -25.11
CA ASP A 33 5.51 -9.31 -25.03
C ASP A 33 4.20 -9.61 -24.29
N VAL A 34 3.77 -10.86 -24.26
CA VAL A 34 2.57 -11.25 -23.49
C VAL A 34 2.83 -11.08 -21.99
N ILE A 35 4.02 -11.52 -21.52
CA ILE A 35 4.43 -11.34 -20.12
C ILE A 35 4.52 -9.85 -19.80
N PHE A 36 5.08 -9.04 -20.71
CA PHE A 36 5.18 -7.60 -20.52
C PHE A 36 3.81 -6.93 -20.39
N LYS A 37 2.81 -7.30 -21.21
CA LYS A 37 1.43 -6.83 -21.07
C LYS A 37 0.78 -7.27 -19.76
N SER A 38 1.11 -8.47 -19.26
CA SER A 38 0.64 -8.95 -17.96
C SER A 38 1.18 -8.08 -16.81
N ILE A 39 2.45 -7.67 -16.86
CA ILE A 39 3.06 -6.78 -15.87
C ILE A 39 2.28 -5.47 -15.73
N TYR A 40 1.80 -4.88 -16.83
CA TYR A 40 0.96 -3.67 -16.78
C TYR A 40 -0.31 -3.87 -15.96
N LYS A 41 -1.02 -4.98 -16.21
CA LYS A 41 -2.28 -5.27 -15.52
C LYS A 41 -2.04 -5.48 -14.03
N ILE A 42 -0.98 -6.20 -13.67
CA ILE A 42 -0.68 -6.51 -12.27
C ILE A 42 -0.17 -5.27 -11.54
N SER A 43 0.62 -4.41 -12.17
CA SER A 43 1.03 -3.12 -11.59
C SER A 43 -0.17 -2.19 -11.33
N LEU A 44 -1.17 -2.20 -12.21
CA LEU A 44 -2.41 -1.47 -11.98
C LEU A 44 -3.18 -2.06 -10.79
N LEU A 45 -3.31 -3.39 -10.72
CA LEU A 45 -3.96 -4.07 -9.60
C LEU A 45 -3.24 -3.81 -8.27
N GLN A 46 -1.92 -3.84 -8.25
CA GLN A 46 -1.12 -3.47 -7.09
C GLN A 46 -1.43 -2.06 -6.61
N SER A 47 -1.37 -1.07 -7.51
CA SER A 47 -1.62 0.34 -7.17
C SER A 47 -3.05 0.56 -6.67
N THR A 48 -4.05 -0.07 -7.30
CA THR A 48 -5.45 0.02 -6.85
C THR A 48 -5.66 -0.66 -5.50
N THR A 49 -5.03 -1.81 -5.25
CA THR A 49 -5.13 -2.53 -3.97
C THR A 49 -4.56 -1.71 -2.82
N ILE A 50 -3.38 -1.10 -2.99
CA ILE A 50 -2.77 -0.23 -1.96
C ILE A 50 -3.63 1.03 -1.75
N LEU A 51 -4.19 1.60 -2.81
CA LEU A 51 -5.08 2.75 -2.70
C LEU A 51 -6.34 2.40 -1.88
N ILE A 52 -6.96 1.26 -2.15
CA ILE A 52 -8.13 0.77 -1.38
C ILE A 52 -7.72 0.51 0.08
N CYS A 53 -6.55 -0.07 0.31
CA CYS A 53 -5.99 -0.29 1.65
C CYS A 53 -5.89 1.02 2.44
N PHE A 54 -5.37 2.08 1.83
CA PHE A 54 -5.29 3.39 2.45
C PHE A 54 -6.67 3.99 2.73
N PHE A 55 -7.60 3.92 1.79
CA PHE A 55 -8.97 4.40 2.01
C PHE A 55 -9.70 3.60 3.10
N THR A 56 -9.37 2.32 3.28
CA THR A 56 -9.86 1.53 4.42
C THR A 56 -9.37 2.13 5.74
N LEU A 57 -8.12 2.58 5.81
CA LEU A 57 -7.57 3.25 6.99
C LEU A 57 -8.25 4.62 7.21
N VAL A 58 -8.40 5.43 6.14
CA VAL A 58 -9.14 6.71 6.20
C VAL A 58 -10.55 6.49 6.75
N GLY A 59 -11.26 5.47 6.24
CA GLY A 59 -12.59 5.11 6.72
C GLY A 59 -12.60 4.76 8.21
N ALA A 60 -11.59 4.02 8.69
CA ALA A 60 -11.46 3.68 10.11
C ALA A 60 -11.30 4.93 11.00
N PHE A 61 -10.50 5.92 10.56
CA PHE A 61 -10.37 7.20 11.26
C PHE A 61 -11.67 8.00 11.24
N MET A 62 -12.36 8.05 10.11
CA MET A 62 -13.64 8.79 9.97
C MET A 62 -14.71 8.25 10.91
N VAL A 63 -14.88 6.93 10.99
CA VAL A 63 -15.87 6.30 11.89
C VAL A 63 -15.36 6.14 13.32
N SER A 64 -14.13 6.55 13.61
CA SER A 64 -13.48 6.41 14.94
C SER A 64 -13.47 4.96 15.42
N ASP A 65 -13.01 4.03 14.57
CA ASP A 65 -12.91 2.61 14.91
C ASP A 65 -11.72 2.37 15.85
N PHE A 66 -11.95 2.55 17.14
CA PHE A 66 -10.95 2.37 18.19
C PHE A 66 -10.57 0.90 18.45
N SER A 67 -11.08 -0.03 17.66
CA SER A 67 -10.54 -1.39 17.63
C SER A 67 -9.14 -1.46 17.02
N LEU A 68 -8.76 -0.43 16.24
CA LEU A 68 -7.41 -0.27 15.67
C LEU A 68 -6.53 0.56 16.61
N ILE A 69 -5.34 0.05 16.95
CA ILE A 69 -4.36 0.73 17.82
C ILE A 69 -4.03 2.12 17.25
N ASN A 70 -3.79 2.20 15.95
CA ASN A 70 -3.44 3.43 15.28
C ASN A 70 -4.54 4.51 15.42
N VAL A 71 -5.82 4.14 15.22
CA VAL A 71 -6.94 5.08 15.38
C VAL A 71 -7.11 5.48 16.85
N TYR A 72 -6.94 4.54 17.77
CA TYR A 72 -7.06 4.80 19.21
C TYR A 72 -6.02 5.80 19.69
N GLN A 73 -4.77 5.66 19.26
CA GLN A 73 -3.65 6.52 19.70
C GLN A 73 -3.65 7.90 19.04
N ASN A 74 -4.21 8.05 17.84
CA ASN A 74 -4.07 9.26 17.03
C ASN A 74 -5.40 9.99 16.76
N SER A 75 -6.54 9.50 17.30
CA SER A 75 -7.84 10.11 17.06
C SER A 75 -8.72 10.10 18.33
N HIS A 76 -9.72 10.99 18.32
CA HIS A 76 -10.72 11.10 19.39
C HIS A 76 -12.12 11.30 18.80
N THR A 77 -13.16 10.90 19.54
CA THR A 77 -14.57 11.02 19.08
C THR A 77 -14.97 12.45 18.75
N LEU A 78 -14.49 13.42 19.52
CA LEU A 78 -14.84 14.85 19.39
C LEU A 78 -14.01 15.59 18.34
N LYS A 79 -12.99 14.96 17.73
CA LYS A 79 -12.21 15.60 16.67
C LYS A 79 -13.09 15.90 15.46
N PRO A 80 -13.01 17.13 14.86
CA PRO A 80 -13.66 17.43 13.60
C PRO A 80 -13.17 16.47 12.49
N ILE A 81 -14.05 16.17 11.52
CA ILE A 81 -13.79 15.16 10.48
C ILE A 81 -12.53 15.43 9.67
N PHE A 82 -12.21 16.70 9.39
CA PHE A 82 -10.98 17.07 8.68
C PHE A 82 -9.71 16.65 9.43
N TYR A 83 -9.70 16.80 10.75
CA TYR A 83 -8.59 16.37 11.60
C TYR A 83 -8.51 14.84 11.73
N LYS A 84 -9.63 14.13 11.62
CA LYS A 84 -9.65 12.67 11.56
C LYS A 84 -9.03 12.18 10.26
N ILE A 85 -9.42 12.77 9.12
CA ILE A 85 -8.87 12.43 7.80
C ILE A 85 -7.38 12.73 7.75
N SER A 86 -6.94 13.91 8.16
CA SER A 86 -5.51 14.25 8.17
C SER A 86 -4.71 13.42 9.18
N GLY A 87 -5.32 13.00 10.27
CA GLY A 87 -4.74 12.07 11.24
C GLY A 87 -4.33 10.73 10.64
N THR A 88 -4.95 10.33 9.53
CA THR A 88 -4.60 9.06 8.84
C THR A 88 -3.13 9.02 8.39
N TRP A 89 -2.59 10.11 7.89
CA TRP A 89 -1.19 10.22 7.46
C TRP A 89 -0.34 11.09 8.39
N GLY A 90 -0.94 11.69 9.42
CA GLY A 90 -0.23 12.48 10.43
C GLY A 90 0.51 11.64 11.47
N ASN A 91 0.41 10.32 11.41
CA ASN A 91 1.09 9.36 12.27
C ASN A 91 2.10 8.52 11.48
N HIS A 92 2.95 7.76 12.19
CA HIS A 92 4.03 6.97 11.60
C HIS A 92 3.50 5.87 10.65
N GLU A 93 2.53 5.09 11.09
CA GLU A 93 2.01 3.93 10.36
C GLU A 93 1.27 4.35 9.08
N GLY A 94 0.42 5.38 9.19
CA GLY A 94 -0.33 5.90 8.06
C GLY A 94 0.54 6.63 7.04
N SER A 95 1.58 7.35 7.49
CA SER A 95 2.54 8.01 6.59
C SER A 95 3.36 7.00 5.79
N LEU A 96 3.78 5.89 6.39
CA LEU A 96 4.47 4.81 5.68
C LEU A 96 3.58 4.19 4.59
N LEU A 97 2.30 3.97 4.89
CA LEU A 97 1.35 3.47 3.89
C LEU A 97 1.17 4.46 2.74
N LEU A 98 1.13 5.78 3.02
CA LEU A 98 1.09 6.83 2.00
C LEU A 98 2.35 6.80 1.12
N TRP A 99 3.54 6.58 1.68
CA TRP A 99 4.78 6.42 0.91
C TRP A 99 4.69 5.24 -0.07
N VAL A 100 4.15 4.11 0.36
CA VAL A 100 3.95 2.95 -0.53
C VAL A 100 2.98 3.28 -1.67
N ILE A 101 1.91 4.04 -1.42
CA ILE A 101 0.99 4.51 -2.46
C ILE A 101 1.76 5.33 -3.51
N ILE A 102 2.53 6.31 -3.07
CA ILE A 102 3.32 7.16 -3.96
C ILE A 102 4.26 6.29 -4.82
N LEU A 103 5.01 5.39 -4.19
CA LEU A 103 5.93 4.51 -4.89
C LEU A 103 5.23 3.61 -5.92
N THR A 104 4.10 3.00 -5.58
CA THR A 104 3.35 2.12 -6.50
C THR A 104 2.73 2.88 -7.65
N ILE A 105 2.15 4.06 -7.39
CA ILE A 105 1.57 4.92 -8.44
C ILE A 105 2.67 5.40 -9.39
N PHE A 106 3.81 5.89 -8.87
CA PHE A 106 4.90 6.34 -9.72
C PHE A 106 5.54 5.19 -10.51
N SER A 107 5.63 3.99 -9.92
CA SER A 107 6.08 2.79 -10.62
C SER A 107 5.17 2.46 -11.82
N PHE A 108 3.85 2.51 -11.62
CA PHE A 108 2.87 2.31 -12.68
C PHE A 108 2.91 3.43 -13.73
N LEU A 109 2.96 4.70 -13.30
CA LEU A 109 3.06 5.84 -14.21
C LEU A 109 4.35 5.75 -15.06
N PHE A 110 5.50 5.43 -14.45
CA PHE A 110 6.74 5.21 -15.18
C PHE A 110 6.57 4.17 -16.28
N LEU A 111 5.86 3.08 -15.99
CA LEU A 111 5.63 2.00 -16.96
C LEU A 111 4.79 2.46 -18.17
N ILE A 112 3.80 3.33 -17.97
CA ILE A 112 2.89 3.79 -19.05
C ILE A 112 3.42 4.99 -19.82
N THR A 113 4.20 5.88 -19.18
CA THR A 113 4.69 7.13 -19.82
C THR A 113 5.96 6.89 -20.63
N ASN A 114 6.87 6.05 -20.16
CA ASN A 114 8.19 5.85 -20.78
C ASN A 114 8.19 4.84 -21.94
N LYS A 115 7.19 4.93 -22.83
CA LYS A 115 7.07 4.00 -23.97
C LYS A 115 8.20 4.10 -24.97
N ASN A 116 8.87 5.26 -25.07
CA ASN A 116 9.98 5.50 -26.00
C ASN A 116 11.31 4.89 -25.54
N HIS A 117 11.41 4.45 -24.29
CA HIS A 117 12.62 3.79 -23.79
C HIS A 117 12.62 2.29 -24.10
N PRO A 118 13.83 1.68 -24.24
CA PRO A 118 13.98 0.25 -24.46
C PRO A 118 13.23 -0.56 -23.41
N LYS A 119 12.61 -1.66 -23.83
CA LYS A 119 11.83 -2.56 -22.94
C LYS A 119 12.63 -3.03 -21.72
N ASN A 120 13.89 -3.41 -21.94
CA ASN A 120 14.77 -3.90 -20.86
C ASN A 120 15.04 -2.83 -19.80
N TYR A 121 15.23 -1.56 -20.21
CA TYR A 121 15.39 -0.44 -19.28
C TYR A 121 14.16 -0.29 -18.38
N ARG A 122 12.97 -0.31 -18.99
CA ARG A 122 11.70 -0.17 -18.26
C ARG A 122 11.49 -1.30 -17.27
N ILE A 123 11.82 -2.55 -17.65
CA ILE A 123 11.69 -3.72 -16.78
C ILE A 123 12.69 -3.66 -15.63
N ASN A 124 13.95 -3.30 -15.87
CA ASN A 124 14.95 -3.19 -14.82
C ASN A 124 14.59 -2.12 -13.79
N THR A 125 14.12 -0.95 -14.24
CA THR A 125 13.63 0.09 -13.33
C THR A 125 12.46 -0.41 -12.49
N LEU A 126 11.53 -1.14 -13.09
CA LEU A 126 10.38 -1.71 -12.40
C LEU A 126 10.79 -2.72 -11.33
N ILE A 127 11.79 -3.56 -11.60
CA ILE A 127 12.33 -4.52 -10.63
C ILE A 127 12.86 -3.77 -9.39
N ILE A 128 13.71 -2.76 -9.62
CA ILE A 128 14.31 -1.98 -8.52
C ILE A 128 13.22 -1.29 -7.68
N GLN A 129 12.24 -0.64 -8.34
CA GLN A 129 11.14 0.01 -7.65
C GLN A 129 10.30 -0.99 -6.83
N ASN A 130 9.99 -2.17 -7.39
CA ASN A 130 9.19 -3.17 -6.67
C ASN A 130 9.97 -3.86 -5.54
N ILE A 131 11.29 -3.99 -5.62
CA ILE A 131 12.12 -4.43 -4.49
C ILE A 131 12.04 -3.42 -3.34
N LEU A 132 12.10 -2.12 -3.65
CA LEU A 132 11.93 -1.06 -2.64
C LEU A 132 10.52 -1.09 -2.01
N ILE A 133 9.49 -1.18 -2.84
CA ILE A 133 8.10 -1.30 -2.39
C ILE A 133 7.93 -2.51 -1.46
N LEU A 134 8.52 -3.64 -1.81
CA LEU A 134 8.48 -4.87 -1.01
C LEU A 134 9.11 -4.67 0.36
N GLY A 135 10.26 -3.99 0.42
CA GLY A 135 10.91 -3.65 1.68
C GLY A 135 10.02 -2.81 2.60
N PHE A 136 9.37 -1.77 2.05
CA PHE A 136 8.41 -0.95 2.81
C PHE A 136 7.17 -1.75 3.24
N LEU A 137 6.62 -2.60 2.38
CA LEU A 137 5.46 -3.42 2.73
C LEU A 137 5.77 -4.41 3.86
N PHE A 138 6.94 -5.03 3.85
CA PHE A 138 7.38 -5.89 4.95
C PHE A 138 7.58 -5.09 6.24
N PHE A 139 8.22 -3.92 6.16
CA PHE A 139 8.38 -3.06 7.32
C PHE A 139 7.02 -2.66 7.92
N ILE A 140 6.06 -2.27 7.08
CA ILE A 140 4.68 -1.97 7.52
C ILE A 140 4.04 -3.18 8.18
N LEU A 141 4.13 -4.36 7.57
CA LEU A 141 3.46 -5.55 8.07
C LEU A 141 3.98 -6.01 9.44
N PHE A 142 5.31 -5.97 9.64
CA PHE A 142 5.94 -6.53 10.84
C PHE A 142 6.20 -5.50 11.94
N ASN A 143 6.54 -4.25 11.59
CA ASN A 143 7.01 -3.25 12.56
C ASN A 143 6.01 -2.11 12.78
N SER A 144 5.21 -1.73 11.78
CA SER A 144 4.38 -0.52 11.82
C SER A 144 3.02 -0.76 11.16
N ASN A 145 2.32 -1.81 11.60
CA ASN A 145 1.07 -2.21 10.96
C ASN A 145 -0.09 -1.29 11.38
N PRO A 146 -0.64 -0.46 10.46
CA PRO A 146 -1.73 0.46 10.77
C PRO A 146 -3.06 -0.24 11.10
N PHE A 147 -3.17 -1.53 10.81
CA PHE A 147 -4.37 -2.35 11.05
C PHE A 147 -4.24 -3.28 12.25
N SER A 148 -3.23 -3.09 13.10
CA SER A 148 -3.11 -3.81 14.37
C SER A 148 -4.32 -3.54 15.26
N SER A 149 -4.90 -4.62 15.83
CA SER A 149 -6.11 -4.55 16.65
C SER A 149 -5.80 -4.63 18.14
N ILE A 150 -6.62 -3.99 18.95
CA ILE A 150 -6.61 -4.08 20.44
C ILE A 150 -7.63 -5.14 20.85
N SER A 151 -7.29 -5.96 21.84
CA SER A 151 -8.20 -6.97 22.42
C SER A 151 -9.29 -6.39 23.32
N LEU A 152 -9.04 -5.22 23.94
CA LEU A 152 -9.99 -4.47 24.76
C LEU A 152 -10.41 -3.21 23.99
N PHE A 153 -11.69 -3.10 23.63
CA PHE A 153 -12.23 -1.99 22.85
C PHE A 153 -12.49 -0.76 23.71
N PRO A 154 -11.61 0.26 23.73
CA PRO A 154 -11.88 1.50 24.44
C PRO A 154 -13.00 2.28 23.74
N LYS A 155 -13.88 2.96 24.54
CA LYS A 155 -15.00 3.75 24.01
C LYS A 155 -14.58 5.12 23.47
N LYS A 156 -13.38 5.60 23.81
CA LYS A 156 -12.82 6.89 23.41
C LYS A 156 -11.36 6.70 23.02
N GLY A 157 -10.89 7.49 22.06
CA GLY A 157 -9.47 7.55 21.73
C GLY A 157 -8.64 8.28 22.81
N LEU A 158 -7.32 8.20 22.69
CA LEU A 158 -6.39 9.02 23.50
C LEU A 158 -6.42 10.46 22.98
N ASP A 159 -6.27 11.41 23.90
CA ASP A 159 -6.20 12.85 23.59
C ASP A 159 -4.86 13.25 22.95
#